data_b4fab2daf96987830ae0d77efb6caf88
#
_entry.id   b4fab2daf96987830ae0d77efb6caf88
#
_cell.length_a   1.000
_cell.length_b   1.000
_cell.length_c   1.000
_cell.angle_alpha   90.00
_cell.angle_beta   90.00
_cell.angle_gamma   90.00
#
_symmetry.space_group_name_H-M   'P 1'
#
loop_
_entity.id
_entity.type
_entity.pdbx_description
1 polymer ?
#
loop_
_entity_poly.entity_id
_entity_poly.type
_entity_poly.pdbx_seq_one_letter_code
_entity_poly.pdbx_strand_id
1 'polypeptide(L)'
;MPCNVFGPNDNYDLSSSHFIPALIKKIHLSKTKNLNYINVWGSGRPKREVIFSEELAEACIFILKNKTRKTLINIGTDIEFSINQYAKAIMRIIGHKVKIKNNLKYPDGVKRKKLDTTILNELGWKSKLSFDQALKKTYSSYIKGK
;
A
#
# COMPACT_ATOMS: atom_id res chain seq x y z
N MET A 1 12.92 -5.88 -9.02
CA MET A 1 11.44 -5.96 -9.17
C MET A 1 10.80 -5.47 -7.87
N PRO A 2 9.95 -4.41 -7.88
CA PRO A 2 9.31 -3.92 -6.66
C PRO A 2 8.05 -4.73 -6.30
N CYS A 3 7.65 -4.70 -5.01
CA CYS A 3 6.32 -5.07 -4.58
C CYS A 3 5.28 -3.99 -4.96
N ASN A 4 4.05 -4.01 -4.41
CA ASN A 4 3.08 -2.96 -4.74
C ASN A 4 3.54 -1.61 -4.17
N VAL A 5 3.47 -0.57 -5.00
CA VAL A 5 3.93 0.78 -4.64
C VAL A 5 2.73 1.66 -4.31
N PHE A 6 2.88 2.56 -3.34
CA PHE A 6 1.92 3.62 -3.02
C PHE A 6 2.65 4.87 -2.56
N GLY A 7 2.02 6.03 -2.67
CA GLY A 7 2.66 7.28 -2.23
C GLY A 7 1.90 8.54 -2.63
N PRO A 8 2.53 9.72 -2.46
CA PRO A 8 2.00 10.99 -2.97
C PRO A 8 1.73 10.94 -4.48
N ASN A 9 0.72 11.69 -4.93
CA ASN A 9 0.32 11.79 -6.34
C ASN A 9 -0.11 10.47 -7.00
N ASP A 10 -0.58 9.51 -6.20
CA ASP A 10 -1.12 8.24 -6.70
C ASP A 10 -2.43 8.44 -7.48
N ASN A 11 -2.82 7.41 -8.25
CA ASN A 11 -4.10 7.42 -8.95
C ASN A 11 -5.25 7.07 -7.99
N TYR A 12 -6.17 8.01 -7.77
CA TYR A 12 -7.34 7.82 -6.90
C TYR A 12 -8.64 7.54 -7.66
N ASP A 13 -8.61 7.29 -8.97
CA ASP A 13 -9.79 6.88 -9.72
C ASP A 13 -10.20 5.46 -9.31
N LEU A 14 -11.43 5.29 -8.81
CA LEU A 14 -11.92 4.00 -8.29
C LEU A 14 -12.07 2.92 -9.38
N SER A 15 -12.08 3.29 -10.65
CA SER A 15 -12.15 2.34 -11.77
C SER A 15 -10.79 1.77 -12.15
N SER A 16 -9.70 2.49 -11.87
CA SER A 16 -8.34 2.16 -12.35
C SER A 16 -7.26 2.16 -11.26
N SER A 17 -7.59 2.64 -10.06
CA SER A 17 -6.61 2.75 -8.97
C SER A 17 -6.24 1.43 -8.33
N HIS A 18 -5.01 1.34 -7.82
CA HIS A 18 -4.60 0.27 -6.94
C HIS A 18 -5.35 0.30 -5.59
N PHE A 19 -5.26 -0.78 -4.82
CA PHE A 19 -6.09 -0.97 -3.63
C PHE A 19 -5.82 0.04 -2.50
N ILE A 20 -4.58 0.51 -2.29
CA ILE A 20 -4.27 1.51 -1.25
C ILE A 20 -4.94 2.85 -1.57
N PRO A 21 -4.71 3.49 -2.75
CA PRO A 21 -5.39 4.74 -3.08
C PRO A 21 -6.92 4.58 -3.17
N ALA A 22 -7.43 3.42 -3.64
CA ALA A 22 -8.86 3.15 -3.62
C ALA A 22 -9.45 3.13 -2.20
N LEU A 23 -8.75 2.49 -1.24
CA LEU A 23 -9.18 2.46 0.16
C LEU A 23 -9.12 3.85 0.80
N ILE A 24 -8.05 4.62 0.55
CA ILE A 24 -7.93 6.01 1.02
C ILE A 24 -9.14 6.82 0.55
N LYS A 25 -9.43 6.80 -0.77
CA LYS A 25 -10.57 7.54 -1.34
C LYS A 25 -11.90 7.09 -0.77
N LYS A 26 -12.16 5.78 -0.68
CA LYS A 26 -13.42 5.24 -0.14
C LYS A 26 -13.63 5.64 1.33
N ILE A 27 -12.61 5.54 2.16
CA ILE A 27 -12.71 5.89 3.59
C ILE A 27 -12.82 7.42 3.76
N HIS A 28 -12.09 8.21 2.99
CA HIS A 28 -12.22 9.67 2.99
C HIS A 28 -13.64 10.11 2.57
N LEU A 29 -14.17 9.54 1.47
CA LEU A 29 -15.54 9.83 1.03
C LEU A 29 -16.59 9.36 2.06
N SER A 30 -16.36 8.25 2.76
CA SER A 30 -17.28 7.83 3.82
C SER A 30 -17.31 8.81 4.99
N LYS A 31 -16.17 9.44 5.31
CA LYS A 31 -16.07 10.50 6.32
C LYS A 31 -16.80 11.75 5.88
N THR A 32 -16.52 12.25 4.66
CA THR A 32 -17.09 13.52 4.17
C THR A 32 -18.58 13.45 3.84
N LYS A 33 -19.06 12.26 3.45
CA LYS A 33 -20.48 12.00 3.12
C LYS A 33 -21.25 11.30 4.24
N ASN A 34 -20.65 11.13 5.42
CA ASN A 34 -21.24 10.46 6.59
C ASN A 34 -21.83 9.06 6.26
N LEU A 35 -21.08 8.25 5.50
CA LEU A 35 -21.53 6.91 5.12
C LEU A 35 -21.24 5.88 6.22
N ASN A 36 -22.15 4.94 6.42
CA ASN A 36 -22.04 3.92 7.47
C ASN A 36 -21.12 2.74 7.10
N TYR A 37 -20.73 2.60 5.83
CA TYR A 37 -19.88 1.51 5.36
C TYR A 37 -19.11 1.87 4.10
N ILE A 38 -18.04 1.12 3.85
CA ILE A 38 -17.31 1.10 2.57
C ILE A 38 -17.40 -0.30 1.96
N ASN A 39 -17.40 -0.36 0.62
CA ASN A 39 -17.32 -1.63 -0.11
C ASN A 39 -15.87 -1.96 -0.44
N VAL A 40 -15.42 -3.15 -0.01
CA VAL A 40 -14.13 -3.75 -0.39
C VAL A 40 -14.41 -4.94 -1.31
N TRP A 41 -13.78 -4.97 -2.47
CA TRP A 41 -13.92 -6.06 -3.42
C TRP A 41 -13.29 -7.34 -2.90
N GLY A 42 -13.94 -8.48 -3.15
CA GLY A 42 -13.54 -9.79 -2.65
C GLY A 42 -13.71 -9.93 -1.15
N SER A 43 -13.11 -10.95 -0.59
CA SER A 43 -13.18 -11.27 0.86
C SER A 43 -12.36 -10.34 1.75
N GLY A 44 -11.45 -9.58 1.18
CA GLY A 44 -10.49 -8.75 1.92
C GLY A 44 -9.41 -9.55 2.68
N ARG A 45 -9.36 -10.88 2.50
CA ARG A 45 -8.36 -11.78 3.12
C ARG A 45 -7.02 -11.83 2.40
N PRO A 46 -6.93 -11.68 1.05
CA PRO A 46 -5.66 -11.73 0.36
C PRO A 46 -4.65 -10.78 0.97
N LYS A 47 -3.41 -11.27 1.10
CA LYS A 47 -2.30 -10.51 1.68
C LYS A 47 -1.45 -9.87 0.60
N ARG A 48 -1.00 -8.67 0.86
CA ARG A 48 -0.14 -7.88 -0.03
C ARG A 48 0.99 -7.26 0.76
N GLU A 49 2.14 -7.21 0.14
CA GLU A 49 3.26 -6.39 0.54
C GLU A 49 3.18 -5.06 -0.21
N VAL A 50 3.49 -3.96 0.46
CA VAL A 50 3.50 -2.61 -0.14
C VAL A 50 4.77 -1.87 0.27
N ILE A 51 5.26 -1.00 -0.62
CA ILE A 51 6.39 -0.11 -0.36
C ILE A 51 6.01 1.33 -0.69
N PHE A 52 6.53 2.27 0.09
CA PHE A 52 6.35 3.69 -0.15
C PHE A 52 7.23 4.15 -1.32
N SER A 53 6.69 5.01 -2.19
CA SER A 53 7.36 5.40 -3.44
C SER A 53 8.71 6.05 -3.23
N GLU A 54 8.87 6.90 -2.20
CA GLU A 54 10.18 7.51 -1.86
C GLU A 54 11.19 6.45 -1.41
N GLU A 55 10.78 5.45 -0.64
CA GLU A 55 11.66 4.35 -0.22
C GLU A 55 12.05 3.43 -1.39
N LEU A 56 11.14 3.21 -2.34
CA LEU A 56 11.49 2.51 -3.57
C LEU A 56 12.57 3.27 -4.35
N ALA A 57 12.44 4.60 -4.46
CA ALA A 57 13.45 5.45 -5.10
C ALA A 57 14.80 5.38 -4.37
N GLU A 58 14.79 5.46 -3.03
CA GLU A 58 16.01 5.27 -2.22
C GLU A 58 16.65 3.90 -2.44
N ALA A 59 15.85 2.82 -2.48
CA ALA A 59 16.35 1.48 -2.74
C ALA A 59 17.00 1.36 -4.11
N CYS A 60 16.41 1.95 -5.15
CA CYS A 60 16.98 1.98 -6.49
C CYS A 60 18.34 2.70 -6.51
N ILE A 61 18.43 3.89 -5.88
CA ILE A 61 19.68 4.63 -5.78
C ILE A 61 20.73 3.83 -4.99
N PHE A 62 20.32 3.18 -3.90
CA PHE A 62 21.19 2.33 -3.10
C PHE A 62 21.77 1.18 -3.94
N ILE A 63 20.94 0.45 -4.69
CA ILE A 63 21.37 -0.66 -5.55
C ILE A 63 22.37 -0.17 -6.61
N LEU A 64 22.11 0.98 -7.25
CA LEU A 64 23.02 1.56 -8.25
C LEU A 64 24.41 1.89 -7.67
N LYS A 65 24.45 2.38 -6.43
CA LYS A 65 25.72 2.72 -5.75
C LYS A 65 26.50 1.49 -5.29
N ASN A 66 25.84 0.37 -5.01
CA ASN A 66 26.49 -0.82 -4.44
C ASN A 66 27.05 -1.81 -5.48
N LYS A 67 27.03 -1.48 -6.77
CA LYS A 67 27.68 -2.26 -7.88
C LYS A 67 27.52 -3.77 -7.75
N THR A 68 26.29 -4.24 -7.50
CA THR A 68 26.02 -5.67 -7.39
C THR A 68 26.10 -6.38 -8.76
N ARG A 69 26.54 -7.65 -8.77
CA ARG A 69 26.52 -8.52 -9.97
C ARG A 69 25.18 -9.24 -10.14
N LYS A 70 24.21 -9.05 -9.23
CA LYS A 70 22.90 -9.68 -9.30
C LYS A 70 22.06 -9.04 -10.40
N THR A 71 21.52 -9.84 -11.31
CA THR A 71 20.71 -9.38 -12.44
C THR A 71 19.26 -9.09 -12.08
N LEU A 72 18.76 -9.68 -10.99
CA LEU A 72 17.41 -9.49 -10.49
C LEU A 72 17.44 -9.28 -8.96
N ILE A 73 16.91 -8.15 -8.50
CA ILE A 73 16.78 -7.83 -7.09
C ILE A 73 15.32 -7.47 -6.82
N ASN A 74 14.71 -8.17 -5.88
CA ASN A 74 13.39 -7.83 -5.39
C ASN A 74 13.50 -6.68 -4.36
N ILE A 75 12.58 -5.71 -4.45
CA ILE A 75 12.51 -4.57 -3.54
C ILE A 75 11.16 -4.63 -2.82
N GLY A 76 11.21 -4.86 -1.52
CA GLY A 76 10.04 -4.99 -0.65
C GLY A 76 10.39 -4.58 0.78
N THR A 77 9.39 -4.67 1.65
CA THR A 77 9.49 -4.25 3.06
C THR A 77 9.50 -5.42 4.04
N ASP A 78 9.34 -6.64 3.55
CA ASP A 78 9.12 -7.87 4.32
C ASP A 78 7.83 -7.89 5.16
N ILE A 79 7.02 -6.83 5.10
CA ILE A 79 5.78 -6.67 5.85
C ILE A 79 4.59 -6.85 4.92
N GLU A 80 3.66 -7.73 5.28
CA GLU A 80 2.42 -7.95 4.55
C GLU A 80 1.21 -7.87 5.46
N PHE A 81 0.13 -7.27 4.95
CA PHE A 81 -1.16 -7.27 5.60
C PHE A 81 -2.26 -7.72 4.64
N SER A 82 -3.38 -8.19 5.17
CA SER A 82 -4.59 -8.41 4.37
C SER A 82 -5.20 -7.07 3.94
N ILE A 83 -5.99 -7.08 2.87
CA ILE A 83 -6.69 -5.89 2.38
C ILE A 83 -7.55 -5.27 3.49
N ASN A 84 -8.23 -6.10 4.30
CA ASN A 84 -9.03 -5.61 5.43
C ASN A 84 -8.16 -5.01 6.55
N GLN A 85 -6.93 -5.52 6.79
CA GLN A 85 -6.00 -4.91 7.74
C GLN A 85 -5.50 -3.55 7.25
N TYR A 86 -5.19 -3.42 5.96
CA TYR A 86 -4.88 -2.13 5.35
C TYR A 86 -6.03 -1.13 5.49
N ALA A 87 -7.27 -1.54 5.22
CA ALA A 87 -8.44 -0.68 5.40
C ALA A 87 -8.57 -0.17 6.84
N LYS A 88 -8.37 -1.05 7.84
CA LYS A 88 -8.40 -0.67 9.26
C LYS A 88 -7.27 0.31 9.63
N ALA A 89 -6.06 0.11 9.12
CA ALA A 89 -4.93 1.03 9.33
C ALA A 89 -5.22 2.42 8.71
N ILE A 90 -5.79 2.44 7.49
CA ILE A 90 -6.18 3.68 6.82
C ILE A 90 -7.30 4.40 7.60
N MET A 91 -8.28 3.68 8.13
CA MET A 91 -9.32 4.26 8.99
C MET A 91 -8.72 4.95 10.22
N ARG A 92 -7.72 4.32 10.85
CA ARG A 92 -7.02 4.90 12.01
C ARG A 92 -6.31 6.22 11.65
N ILE A 93 -5.61 6.26 10.50
CA ILE A 93 -4.89 7.46 10.06
C ILE A 93 -5.84 8.59 9.64
N ILE A 94 -6.96 8.26 8.97
CA ILE A 94 -7.98 9.24 8.56
C ILE A 94 -8.81 9.74 9.77
N GLY A 95 -8.77 9.00 10.89
CA GLY A 95 -9.60 9.31 12.06
C GLY A 95 -11.10 9.12 11.79
N HIS A 96 -11.45 8.03 11.07
CA HIS A 96 -12.84 7.69 10.75
C HIS A 96 -13.04 6.18 10.72
N LYS A 97 -13.81 5.68 11.67
CA LYS A 97 -14.16 4.25 11.78
C LYS A 97 -15.48 3.98 11.07
N VAL A 98 -15.46 3.09 10.10
CA VAL A 98 -16.62 2.74 9.28
C VAL A 98 -16.69 1.22 9.08
N LYS A 99 -17.88 0.67 8.84
CA LYS A 99 -18.03 -0.77 8.59
C LYS A 99 -17.45 -1.15 7.22
N ILE A 100 -16.75 -2.28 7.17
CA ILE A 100 -16.29 -2.89 5.92
C ILE A 100 -17.37 -3.88 5.45
N LYS A 101 -17.87 -3.69 4.23
CA LYS A 101 -18.71 -4.67 3.52
C LYS A 101 -17.87 -5.31 2.42
N ASN A 102 -17.58 -6.59 2.55
CA ASN A 102 -16.85 -7.34 1.53
C ASN A 102 -17.81 -7.73 0.41
N ASN A 103 -17.52 -7.29 -0.83
CA ASN A 103 -18.33 -7.61 -1.99
C ASN A 103 -17.77 -8.84 -2.72
N LEU A 104 -18.34 -10.00 -2.41
CA LEU A 104 -17.93 -11.31 -2.95
C LEU A 104 -18.31 -11.53 -4.43
N LYS A 105 -19.05 -10.60 -5.06
CA LYS A 105 -19.29 -10.64 -6.51
C LYS A 105 -17.99 -10.41 -7.31
N TYR A 106 -16.99 -9.75 -6.69
CA TYR A 106 -15.66 -9.62 -7.24
C TYR A 106 -14.77 -10.74 -6.70
N PRO A 107 -14.02 -11.44 -7.58
CA PRO A 107 -13.14 -12.51 -7.14
C PRO A 107 -12.00 -11.97 -6.28
N ASP A 108 -11.52 -12.79 -5.36
CA ASP A 108 -10.23 -12.55 -4.72
C ASP A 108 -9.12 -12.71 -5.76
N GLY A 109 -8.15 -11.81 -5.74
CA GLY A 109 -6.91 -12.05 -6.47
C GLY A 109 -6.05 -13.12 -5.78
N VAL A 110 -4.80 -13.26 -6.21
CA VAL A 110 -3.81 -14.18 -5.62
C VAL A 110 -3.84 -14.07 -4.08
N LYS A 111 -3.92 -15.22 -3.39
CA LYS A 111 -4.08 -15.27 -1.91
C LYS A 111 -2.98 -14.52 -1.18
N ARG A 112 -1.74 -14.62 -1.68
CA ARG A 112 -0.57 -13.97 -1.09
C ARG A 112 0.38 -13.49 -2.18
N LYS A 113 0.85 -12.24 -2.09
CA LYS A 113 1.89 -11.68 -2.95
C LYS A 113 2.92 -10.98 -2.06
N LYS A 114 3.99 -11.70 -1.74
CA LYS A 114 5.16 -11.22 -1.01
C LYS A 114 6.41 -11.57 -1.82
N LEU A 115 7.39 -10.68 -1.84
CA LEU A 115 8.67 -10.90 -2.50
C LEU A 115 9.68 -11.53 -1.54
N ASP A 116 10.62 -12.28 -2.06
CA ASP A 116 11.84 -12.66 -1.36
C ASP A 116 12.84 -11.52 -1.51
N THR A 117 13.15 -10.85 -0.42
CA THR A 117 14.04 -9.68 -0.33
C THR A 117 15.42 -10.03 0.23
N THR A 118 15.77 -11.31 0.34
CA THR A 118 17.04 -11.79 0.91
C THR A 118 18.25 -11.05 0.33
N ILE A 119 18.34 -10.95 -1.01
CA ILE A 119 19.46 -10.27 -1.67
C ILE A 119 19.54 -8.79 -1.26
N LEU A 120 18.41 -8.09 -1.22
CA LEU A 120 18.37 -6.68 -0.84
C LEU A 120 18.82 -6.47 0.62
N ASN A 121 18.38 -7.37 1.51
CA ASN A 121 18.75 -7.36 2.92
C ASN A 121 20.25 -7.66 3.12
N GLU A 122 20.81 -8.63 2.38
CA GLU A 122 22.24 -8.94 2.37
C GLU A 122 23.10 -7.78 1.88
N LEU A 123 22.60 -6.98 0.92
CA LEU A 123 23.24 -5.75 0.48
C LEU A 123 23.17 -4.63 1.54
N GLY A 124 22.36 -4.78 2.58
CA GLY A 124 22.28 -3.86 3.70
C GLY A 124 21.16 -2.81 3.62
N TRP A 125 20.25 -2.90 2.64
CA TRP A 125 19.11 -1.98 2.56
C TRP A 125 17.88 -2.53 3.29
N LYS A 126 17.23 -1.66 4.05
CA LYS A 126 15.94 -1.94 4.71
C LYS A 126 15.06 -0.70 4.66
N SER A 127 13.74 -0.93 4.54
CA SER A 127 12.75 0.15 4.69
C SER A 127 12.87 0.80 6.08
N LYS A 128 12.83 2.13 6.11
CA LYS A 128 13.00 2.95 7.33
C LYS A 128 11.67 3.45 7.87
N LEU A 129 10.67 3.63 6.99
CA LEU A 129 9.36 4.15 7.38
C LEU A 129 8.42 3.00 7.74
N SER A 130 7.69 3.16 8.84
CA SER A 130 6.54 2.31 9.11
C SER A 130 5.42 2.61 8.09
N PHE A 131 4.55 1.62 7.87
CA PHE A 131 3.37 1.81 7.01
C PHE A 131 2.54 3.03 7.42
N ASP A 132 2.36 3.26 8.73
CA ASP A 132 1.61 4.40 9.25
C ASP A 132 2.25 5.74 8.92
N GLN A 133 3.59 5.85 8.98
CA GLN A 133 4.31 7.08 8.61
C GLN A 133 4.18 7.38 7.11
N ALA A 134 4.39 6.38 6.27
CA ALA A 134 4.22 6.48 4.82
C ALA A 134 2.78 6.84 4.44
N LEU A 135 1.80 6.20 5.11
CA LEU A 135 0.38 6.46 4.87
C LEU A 135 -0.04 7.87 5.27
N LYS A 136 0.49 8.42 6.38
CA LYS A 136 0.25 9.81 6.77
C LYS A 136 0.72 10.79 5.69
N LYS A 137 1.92 10.61 5.15
CA LYS A 137 2.45 11.42 4.03
C LYS A 137 1.54 11.32 2.80
N THR A 138 1.17 10.10 2.41
CA THR A 138 0.29 9.83 1.26
C THR A 138 -1.09 10.49 1.43
N TYR A 139 -1.71 10.35 2.60
CA TYR A 139 -3.02 10.93 2.87
C TYR A 139 -2.96 12.46 2.94
N SER A 140 -1.90 13.04 3.49
CA SER A 140 -1.69 14.49 3.48
C SER A 140 -1.57 15.05 2.06
N SER A 141 -0.86 14.35 1.16
CA SER A 141 -0.80 14.69 -0.27
C SER A 141 -2.18 14.61 -0.93
N TYR A 142 -2.94 13.55 -0.67
CA TYR A 142 -4.30 13.38 -1.19
C TYR A 142 -5.25 14.52 -0.81
N ILE A 143 -5.16 15.03 0.43
CA ILE A 143 -6.00 16.16 0.87
C ILE A 143 -5.58 17.46 0.19
N LYS A 144 -4.27 17.70 0.02
CA LYS A 144 -3.75 18.94 -0.61
C LYS A 144 -4.01 19.01 -2.12
N GLY A 145 -4.11 17.87 -2.78
CA GLY A 145 -4.39 17.79 -4.23
C GLY A 145 -5.87 17.85 -4.60
N LYS A 146 -6.75 18.11 -3.64
CA LYS A 146 -8.16 18.39 -3.80
C LYS A 146 -8.43 19.88 -3.71
#